data_8cb2677f9a002b54603b2ab55ae5f777
#
_entry.id   8cb2677f9a002b54603b2ab55ae5f777
#
_cell.length_a   1.000
_cell.length_b   1.000
_cell.length_c   1.000
_cell.angle_alpha   90.00
_cell.angle_beta   90.00
_cell.angle_gamma   90.00
#
_symmetry.space_group_name_H-M   'P 1'
#
loop_
_entity.id
_entity.type
_entity.pdbx_description
1 polymer ?
#
loop_
_entity_poly.entity_id
_entity_poly.type
_entity_poly.pdbx_seq_one_letter_code
_entity_poly.pdbx_strand_id
1 'polypeptide(L)'
;MKERDQSLLSRRRFVGGLGTAMLCAPSLLRAETLAPVRRNASSFRTHSWQDHFDTLGKGIIIADTISRALQQWTTDGTMFVYPTSVPMTDELTRRGYTEIIFKDPEPDWTPTPSMRERDPTLPAYMPPGPDNPLGVRSLHLTWQYYRIHGTHDTRKIGRRSSSGCIGLYNEHIIEVFERTPVGTQVKLI
;
A
#
# COMPACT_ATOMS: atom_id res chain seq x y z
N MET A 1 -98.84 -2.65 24.78
CA MET A 1 -99.43 -1.31 24.73
C MET A 1 -98.32 -0.33 24.44
N LYS A 2 -98.32 0.32 23.30
CA LYS A 2 -97.73 1.63 22.95
C LYS A 2 -96.18 1.75 23.15
N GLU A 3 -95.45 2.34 22.40
CA GLU A 3 -95.55 2.98 21.06
C GLU A 3 -94.07 3.41 20.75
N ARG A 4 -93.76 3.31 19.45
CA ARG A 4 -92.80 4.06 18.65
C ARG A 4 -92.30 5.36 19.25
N ASP A 5 -91.03 5.65 19.11
CA ASP A 5 -90.74 6.78 18.26
C ASP A 5 -89.32 6.72 17.64
N GLN A 6 -89.34 7.06 16.38
CA GLN A 6 -88.14 7.33 15.56
C GLN A 6 -87.74 8.76 15.86
N SER A 7 -86.48 9.07 15.89
CA SER A 7 -86.00 10.20 15.10
C SER A 7 -84.56 10.58 15.37
N LEU A 8 -83.93 10.78 14.32
CA LEU A 8 -83.09 11.91 13.94
C LEU A 8 -81.61 11.75 14.10
N LEU A 9 -81.06 11.48 12.95
CA LEU A 9 -79.71 11.78 12.54
C LEU A 9 -79.24 13.16 12.98
N SER A 10 -78.23 13.20 13.85
CA SER A 10 -77.47 14.43 14.08
C SER A 10 -76.06 14.29 13.46
N ARG A 11 -75.89 14.99 12.37
CA ARG A 11 -74.60 15.25 11.76
C ARG A 11 -73.74 16.05 12.73
N ARG A 12 -72.82 15.41 13.45
CA ARG A 12 -71.76 16.12 14.15
C ARG A 12 -70.54 16.19 13.29
N ARG A 13 -70.25 17.43 12.96
CA ARG A 13 -69.08 17.91 12.23
C ARG A 13 -67.82 17.29 12.82
N PHE A 14 -67.09 16.58 11.97
CA PHE A 14 -65.70 16.19 12.24
C PHE A 14 -64.84 17.44 12.04
N VAL A 15 -64.45 18.05 13.13
CA VAL A 15 -63.41 19.11 13.11
C VAL A 15 -62.06 18.42 12.88
N GLY A 16 -61.50 18.69 11.73
CA GLY A 16 -60.17 18.19 11.39
C GLY A 16 -59.10 18.79 12.24
N GLY A 17 -58.47 17.92 13.06
CA GLY A 17 -57.21 18.22 13.67
C GLY A 17 -56.11 17.91 12.63
N LEU A 18 -55.47 18.94 12.10
CA LEU A 18 -54.23 18.78 11.35
C LEU A 18 -53.13 18.35 12.34
N GLY A 19 -52.95 17.06 12.50
CA GLY A 19 -51.78 16.52 13.10
C GLY A 19 -50.63 16.61 12.13
N THR A 20 -49.71 17.53 12.36
CA THR A 20 -48.44 17.62 11.62
C THR A 20 -47.63 16.35 11.94
N ALA A 21 -47.77 15.34 11.10
CA ALA A 21 -46.89 14.18 11.15
C ALA A 21 -45.50 14.64 10.68
N MET A 22 -44.62 14.88 11.62
CA MET A 22 -43.21 15.11 11.38
C MET A 22 -42.62 13.78 10.86
N LEU A 23 -42.52 13.66 9.54
CA LEU A 23 -41.83 12.58 8.88
C LEU A 23 -40.33 12.70 9.24
N CYS A 24 -39.89 12.01 10.28
CA CYS A 24 -38.51 11.70 10.47
C CYS A 24 -38.10 10.76 9.32
N ALA A 25 -37.66 11.33 8.23
CA ALA A 25 -36.97 10.56 7.22
C ALA A 25 -35.67 10.00 7.86
N PRO A 26 -35.46 8.68 7.84
CA PRO A 26 -34.16 8.16 8.24
C PRO A 26 -33.15 8.76 7.29
N SER A 27 -32.21 9.56 7.81
CA SER A 27 -31.02 9.95 7.09
C SER A 27 -30.30 8.66 6.74
N LEU A 28 -30.44 8.24 5.47
CA LEU A 28 -29.61 7.20 4.91
C LEU A 28 -28.18 7.72 5.00
N LEU A 29 -27.47 7.31 6.03
CA LEU A 29 -26.01 7.39 6.06
C LEU A 29 -25.54 6.70 4.80
N ARG A 30 -25.24 7.53 3.80
CA ARG A 30 -24.57 7.08 2.58
C ARG A 30 -23.21 6.61 3.06
N ALA A 31 -23.07 5.29 3.27
CA ALA A 31 -21.77 4.70 3.43
C ALA A 31 -20.96 5.13 2.19
N GLU A 32 -20.00 6.03 2.38
CA GLU A 32 -18.99 6.26 1.35
C GLU A 32 -18.37 4.89 1.11
N THR A 33 -18.76 4.27 0.02
CA THR A 33 -18.05 3.11 -0.49
C THR A 33 -16.67 3.64 -0.87
N LEU A 34 -15.71 3.47 0.05
CA LEU A 34 -14.31 3.65 -0.27
C LEU A 34 -14.10 2.88 -1.57
N ALA A 35 -13.73 3.61 -2.63
CA ALA A 35 -13.44 2.99 -3.91
C ALA A 35 -12.49 1.82 -3.64
N PRO A 36 -12.79 0.62 -4.13
CA PRO A 36 -11.94 -0.53 -3.86
C PRO A 36 -10.53 -0.16 -4.29
N VAL A 37 -9.60 -0.18 -3.34
CA VAL A 37 -8.19 0.02 -3.63
C VAL A 37 -7.86 -1.02 -4.69
N ARG A 38 -7.65 -0.58 -5.94
CA ARG A 38 -7.19 -1.47 -7.00
C ARG A 38 -5.80 -1.93 -6.61
N ARG A 39 -5.75 -3.04 -5.92
CA ARG A 39 -4.52 -3.79 -5.76
C ARG A 39 -4.21 -4.33 -7.15
N ASN A 40 -3.25 -3.70 -7.82
CA ASN A 40 -2.69 -4.25 -9.05
C ASN A 40 -1.87 -5.48 -8.64
N ALA A 41 -2.57 -6.57 -8.32
CA ALA A 41 -1.97 -7.87 -8.23
C ALA A 41 -1.58 -8.26 -9.66
N SER A 42 -0.37 -7.94 -10.05
CA SER A 42 0.23 -8.58 -11.22
C SER A 42 0.33 -10.07 -10.91
N SER A 43 0.12 -10.91 -11.92
CA SER A 43 0.43 -12.33 -11.83
C SER A 43 1.90 -12.46 -11.42
N PHE A 44 2.19 -12.76 -10.16
CA PHE A 44 3.54 -12.97 -9.71
C PHE A 44 3.95 -14.42 -9.98
N ARG A 45 5.20 -14.61 -10.36
CA ARG A 45 5.84 -15.91 -10.47
C ARG A 45 6.48 -16.24 -9.13
N THR A 46 6.14 -17.38 -8.56
CA THR A 46 6.87 -17.90 -7.41
C THR A 46 8.24 -18.40 -7.87
N HIS A 47 9.29 -17.91 -7.23
CA HIS A 47 10.66 -18.39 -7.41
C HIS A 47 10.99 -19.41 -6.32
N SER A 48 11.86 -20.34 -6.64
CA SER A 48 12.54 -21.15 -5.63
C SER A 48 13.85 -20.43 -5.26
N TRP A 49 14.11 -20.19 -3.98
CA TRP A 49 15.36 -19.57 -3.57
C TRP A 49 16.58 -20.42 -3.94
N GLN A 50 16.43 -21.76 -3.97
CA GLN A 50 17.49 -22.70 -4.35
C GLN A 50 17.96 -22.55 -5.81
N ASP A 51 17.14 -21.98 -6.68
CA ASP A 51 17.54 -21.68 -8.07
C ASP A 51 18.52 -20.49 -8.13
N HIS A 52 18.70 -19.80 -7.01
CA HIS A 52 19.43 -18.54 -6.96
C HIS A 52 20.52 -18.47 -5.89
N PHE A 53 20.42 -19.26 -4.83
CA PHE A 53 21.33 -19.22 -3.69
C PHE A 53 21.59 -20.63 -3.16
N ASP A 54 22.80 -20.88 -2.69
CA ASP A 54 23.19 -22.18 -2.14
C ASP A 54 22.61 -22.45 -0.75
N THR A 55 22.42 -21.39 0.05
CA THR A 55 21.91 -21.47 1.42
C THR A 55 21.00 -20.29 1.75
N LEU A 56 20.10 -20.48 2.72
CA LEU A 56 19.28 -19.39 3.25
C LEU A 56 20.10 -18.31 3.99
N GLY A 57 21.26 -18.68 4.53
CA GLY A 57 22.11 -17.76 5.27
C GLY A 57 21.34 -17.00 6.37
N LYS A 58 21.38 -15.67 6.31
CA LYS A 58 20.62 -14.77 7.19
C LYS A 58 19.23 -14.42 6.62
N GLY A 59 18.76 -15.14 5.64
CA GLY A 59 17.54 -14.88 4.88
C GLY A 59 17.85 -14.46 3.44
N ILE A 60 16.82 -14.49 2.60
CA ILE A 60 16.92 -14.20 1.16
C ILE A 60 15.78 -13.26 0.77
N ILE A 61 16.08 -12.33 -0.12
CA ILE A 61 15.09 -11.50 -0.82
C ILE A 61 15.31 -11.66 -2.32
N ILE A 62 14.25 -12.00 -3.06
CA ILE A 62 14.21 -11.94 -4.52
C ILE A 62 13.22 -10.86 -4.93
N ALA A 63 13.70 -9.82 -5.59
CA ALA A 63 12.87 -8.78 -6.17
C ALA A 63 12.73 -9.01 -7.67
N ASP A 64 11.56 -9.51 -8.08
CA ASP A 64 11.22 -9.74 -9.48
C ASP A 64 10.66 -8.45 -10.09
N THR A 65 11.45 -7.82 -10.96
CA THR A 65 11.10 -6.56 -11.61
C THR A 65 10.06 -6.72 -12.72
N ILE A 66 9.84 -7.92 -13.23
CA ILE A 66 8.84 -8.23 -14.24
C ILE A 66 7.47 -8.41 -13.60
N SER A 67 7.36 -9.29 -12.61
CA SER A 67 6.12 -9.52 -11.88
C SER A 67 5.83 -8.44 -10.82
N ARG A 68 6.80 -7.57 -10.54
CA ARG A 68 6.68 -6.47 -9.56
C ARG A 68 6.32 -6.99 -8.17
N ALA A 69 7.02 -8.02 -7.77
CA ALA A 69 6.85 -8.67 -6.49
C ALA A 69 8.20 -8.87 -5.79
N LEU A 70 8.20 -8.70 -4.47
CA LEU A 70 9.31 -9.06 -3.61
C LEU A 70 8.93 -10.34 -2.88
N GLN A 71 9.79 -11.33 -2.94
CA GLN A 71 9.68 -12.58 -2.21
C GLN A 71 10.78 -12.62 -1.17
N GLN A 72 10.41 -12.80 0.10
CA GLN A 72 11.32 -12.84 1.24
C GLN A 72 11.26 -14.21 1.89
N TRP A 73 12.41 -14.86 2.11
CA TRP A 73 12.55 -16.06 2.92
C TRP A 73 13.30 -15.74 4.20
N THR A 74 12.74 -16.16 5.31
CA THR A 74 13.38 -16.14 6.62
C THR A 74 14.31 -17.35 6.77
N THR A 75 15.11 -17.35 7.83
CA THR A 75 16.12 -18.43 8.08
C THR A 75 15.51 -19.81 8.31
N ASP A 76 14.22 -19.89 8.66
CA ASP A 76 13.46 -21.13 8.81
C ASP A 76 12.78 -21.60 7.48
N GLY A 77 12.99 -20.87 6.40
CA GLY A 77 12.42 -21.17 5.07
C GLY A 77 11.00 -20.67 4.84
N THR A 78 10.41 -19.95 5.79
CA THR A 78 9.10 -19.33 5.60
C THR A 78 9.17 -18.24 4.54
N MET A 79 8.27 -18.28 3.55
CA MET A 79 8.22 -17.32 2.45
C MET A 79 7.09 -16.31 2.64
N PHE A 80 7.40 -15.05 2.38
CA PHE A 80 6.45 -13.93 2.31
C PHE A 80 6.52 -13.27 0.95
N VAL A 81 5.39 -12.75 0.44
CA VAL A 81 5.31 -12.12 -0.88
C VAL A 81 4.63 -10.77 -0.76
N TYR A 82 5.24 -9.75 -1.38
CA TYR A 82 4.77 -8.38 -1.34
C TYR A 82 4.74 -7.75 -2.73
N PRO A 83 3.69 -7.01 -3.10
CA PRO A 83 3.67 -6.21 -4.31
C PRO A 83 4.64 -5.03 -4.18
N THR A 84 5.34 -4.70 -5.25
CA THR A 84 6.35 -3.64 -5.25
C THR A 84 6.18 -2.65 -6.41
N SER A 85 6.71 -1.44 -6.23
CA SER A 85 7.14 -0.61 -7.36
C SER A 85 8.55 -1.01 -7.78
N VAL A 86 8.83 -0.87 -9.06
CA VAL A 86 10.12 -1.24 -9.65
C VAL A 86 10.63 -0.12 -10.56
N PRO A 87 11.91 -0.15 -11.01
CA PRO A 87 12.47 0.88 -11.86
C PRO A 87 11.64 1.17 -13.11
N MET A 88 11.57 2.45 -13.51
CA MET A 88 10.76 2.93 -14.64
C MET A 88 11.22 2.34 -15.97
N THR A 89 12.51 2.21 -16.16
CA THR A 89 13.11 1.75 -17.40
C THR A 89 14.12 0.63 -17.14
N ASP A 90 14.53 -0.07 -18.19
CA ASP A 90 15.51 -1.15 -18.07
C ASP A 90 16.91 -0.59 -17.77
N GLU A 91 17.24 0.61 -18.23
CA GLU A 91 18.51 1.30 -17.95
C GLU A 91 18.65 1.64 -16.46
N LEU A 92 17.53 1.91 -15.77
CA LEU A 92 17.49 2.14 -14.34
C LEU A 92 17.38 0.85 -13.52
N THR A 93 17.18 -0.29 -14.19
CA THR A 93 17.01 -1.59 -13.56
C THR A 93 18.34 -2.31 -13.43
N ARG A 94 18.95 -2.26 -12.27
CA ARG A 94 20.12 -3.09 -11.98
C ARG A 94 19.65 -4.47 -11.57
N ARG A 95 20.12 -5.51 -12.25
CA ARG A 95 19.86 -6.91 -11.92
C ARG A 95 21.13 -7.58 -11.42
N GLY A 96 20.97 -8.64 -10.62
CA GLY A 96 22.08 -9.39 -10.07
C GLY A 96 22.01 -9.56 -8.56
N TYR A 97 23.12 -9.97 -7.99
CA TYR A 97 23.26 -10.25 -6.56
C TYR A 97 23.76 -9.03 -5.78
N THR A 98 23.23 -8.87 -4.60
CA THR A 98 23.59 -7.83 -3.64
C THR A 98 23.25 -8.32 -2.22
N GLU A 99 23.41 -7.48 -1.22
CA GLU A 99 23.18 -7.80 0.19
C GLU A 99 22.66 -6.58 0.92
N ILE A 100 21.89 -6.79 1.98
CA ILE A 100 21.50 -5.72 2.91
C ILE A 100 22.69 -5.36 3.81
N ILE A 101 23.18 -4.13 3.70
CA ILE A 101 24.32 -3.64 4.46
C ILE A 101 23.92 -2.72 5.61
N PHE A 102 22.75 -2.10 5.53
CA PHE A 102 22.28 -1.15 6.54
C PHE A 102 20.75 -1.12 6.59
N LYS A 103 20.21 -0.99 7.80
CA LYS A 103 18.79 -0.86 8.09
C LYS A 103 18.53 0.53 8.62
N ASP A 104 17.71 1.31 7.92
CA ASP A 104 17.38 2.68 8.27
C ASP A 104 15.93 2.77 8.77
N PRO A 105 15.73 2.97 10.09
CA PRO A 105 14.39 2.99 10.68
C PRO A 105 13.62 4.28 10.44
N GLU A 106 14.30 5.37 10.08
CA GLU A 106 13.71 6.69 9.84
C GLU A 106 14.43 7.38 8.67
N PRO A 107 14.23 6.87 7.44
CA PRO A 107 15.03 7.33 6.31
C PRO A 107 14.76 8.80 5.98
N ASP A 108 15.82 9.54 5.79
CA ASP A 108 15.81 10.79 5.06
C ASP A 108 16.03 10.57 3.57
N TRP A 109 15.72 11.55 2.76
CA TRP A 109 15.88 11.44 1.32
C TRP A 109 16.60 12.64 0.72
N THR A 110 17.63 12.31 -0.05
CA THR A 110 18.35 13.26 -0.89
C THR A 110 18.31 12.75 -2.32
N PRO A 111 17.80 13.52 -3.29
CA PRO A 111 17.81 13.12 -4.69
C PRO A 111 19.24 12.87 -5.18
N THR A 112 19.43 11.81 -5.95
CA THR A 112 20.72 11.57 -6.59
C THR A 112 21.03 12.61 -7.65
N PRO A 113 22.30 12.82 -8.06
CA PRO A 113 22.65 13.75 -9.13
C PRO A 113 21.83 13.51 -10.40
N SER A 114 21.68 12.25 -10.82
CA SER A 114 20.92 11.89 -12.01
C SER A 114 19.39 12.14 -11.87
N MET A 115 18.85 12.10 -10.67
CA MET A 115 17.45 12.52 -10.43
C MET A 115 17.30 14.02 -10.63
N ARG A 116 18.24 14.82 -10.13
CA ARG A 116 18.22 16.30 -10.27
C ARG A 116 18.45 16.74 -11.72
N GLU A 117 19.24 16.01 -12.48
CA GLU A 117 19.42 16.25 -13.92
C GLU A 117 18.10 16.04 -14.68
N ARG A 118 17.32 15.01 -14.32
CA ARG A 118 16.01 14.74 -14.93
C ARG A 118 14.91 15.69 -14.44
N ASP A 119 14.97 16.09 -13.19
CA ASP A 119 14.01 17.00 -12.55
C ASP A 119 14.72 17.97 -11.59
N PRO A 120 15.09 19.15 -12.08
CA PRO A 120 15.73 20.19 -11.25
C PRO A 120 14.85 20.77 -10.15
N THR A 121 13.53 20.50 -10.17
CA THR A 121 12.58 21.01 -9.17
C THR A 121 12.58 20.20 -7.87
N LEU A 122 13.24 19.04 -7.86
CA LEU A 122 13.33 18.19 -6.67
C LEU A 122 13.99 18.94 -5.50
N PRO A 123 13.47 18.76 -4.27
CA PRO A 123 14.05 19.40 -3.10
C PRO A 123 15.50 18.92 -2.87
N ALA A 124 16.30 19.78 -2.28
CA ALA A 124 17.69 19.44 -1.98
C ALA A 124 17.81 18.29 -0.98
N TYR A 125 16.87 18.23 -0.05
CA TYR A 125 16.80 17.27 1.05
C TYR A 125 15.36 17.17 1.54
N MET A 126 14.98 16.00 2.04
CA MET A 126 13.68 15.75 2.66
C MET A 126 13.89 14.93 3.94
N PRO A 127 13.48 15.46 5.11
CA PRO A 127 13.61 14.75 6.38
C PRO A 127 12.69 13.53 6.45
N PRO A 128 12.87 12.64 7.42
CA PRO A 128 11.87 11.63 7.75
C PRO A 128 10.49 12.24 7.96
N GLY A 129 9.45 11.57 7.48
CA GLY A 129 8.09 12.08 7.62
C GLY A 129 7.10 11.51 6.60
N PRO A 130 5.83 11.91 6.68
CA PRO A 130 4.75 11.36 5.86
C PRO A 130 4.93 11.61 4.36
N ASP A 131 5.60 12.68 3.97
CA ASP A 131 5.83 13.05 2.57
C ASP A 131 7.14 12.49 2.01
N ASN A 132 7.94 11.79 2.83
CA ASN A 132 9.22 11.26 2.38
C ASN A 132 9.03 10.13 1.36
N PRO A 133 9.68 10.22 0.17
CA PRO A 133 9.55 9.21 -0.89
C PRO A 133 10.01 7.81 -0.48
N LEU A 134 10.86 7.68 0.54
CA LEU A 134 11.34 6.40 1.06
C LEU A 134 10.40 5.79 2.12
N GLY A 135 9.31 6.50 2.46
CA GLY A 135 8.36 6.04 3.47
C GLY A 135 8.97 5.92 4.86
N VAL A 136 8.56 4.90 5.61
CA VAL A 136 8.85 4.78 7.05
C VAL A 136 10.07 3.93 7.39
N ARG A 137 10.60 3.13 6.47
CA ARG A 137 11.75 2.23 6.65
C ARG A 137 12.50 2.08 5.33
N SER A 138 13.82 1.86 5.42
CA SER A 138 14.66 1.60 4.25
C SER A 138 15.74 0.57 4.56
N LEU A 139 15.99 -0.31 3.60
CA LEU A 139 17.04 -1.32 3.60
C LEU A 139 18.03 -0.96 2.49
N HIS A 140 19.28 -0.68 2.86
CA HIS A 140 20.31 -0.31 1.91
C HIS A 140 21.00 -1.54 1.34
N LEU A 141 21.19 -1.53 0.02
CA LEU A 141 21.93 -2.57 -0.69
C LEU A 141 23.43 -2.21 -0.80
N THR A 142 24.28 -3.18 -1.14
CA THR A 142 25.68 -2.90 -1.45
C THR A 142 25.86 -1.97 -2.66
N TRP A 143 24.84 -1.87 -3.50
CA TRP A 143 24.85 -0.98 -4.64
C TRP A 143 24.50 0.45 -4.22
N GLN A 144 25.36 1.38 -4.57
CA GLN A 144 25.18 2.80 -4.25
C GLN A 144 23.80 3.30 -4.73
N TYR A 145 23.07 3.98 -3.85
CA TYR A 145 21.73 4.54 -4.06
C TYR A 145 20.60 3.52 -4.24
N TYR A 146 20.87 2.22 -4.25
CA TYR A 146 19.82 1.21 -4.33
C TYR A 146 19.30 0.82 -2.96
N ARG A 147 17.98 0.80 -2.82
CA ARG A 147 17.30 0.52 -1.55
C ARG A 147 16.02 -0.29 -1.79
N ILE A 148 15.61 -1.02 -0.76
CA ILE A 148 14.24 -1.53 -0.61
C ILE A 148 13.61 -0.66 0.48
N HIS A 149 12.48 0.01 0.20
CA HIS A 149 11.96 1.04 1.08
C HIS A 149 10.43 1.15 1.02
N GLY A 150 9.83 1.88 1.95
CA GLY A 150 8.41 2.24 1.93
C GLY A 150 8.08 3.28 0.85
N THR A 151 6.88 3.84 0.89
CA THR A 151 6.51 4.94 0.01
C THR A 151 5.42 5.80 0.62
N HIS A 152 5.47 7.11 0.41
CA HIS A 152 4.36 8.02 0.67
C HIS A 152 3.27 7.94 -0.42
N ASP A 153 3.61 7.48 -1.61
CA ASP A 153 2.68 7.40 -2.76
C ASP A 153 2.37 5.94 -3.12
N THR A 154 1.30 5.42 -2.54
CA THR A 154 0.83 4.04 -2.73
C THR A 154 0.41 3.72 -4.17
N ARG A 155 0.13 4.74 -5.01
CA ARG A 155 -0.22 4.56 -6.42
C ARG A 155 0.94 4.01 -7.25
N LYS A 156 2.17 4.11 -6.72
CA LYS A 156 3.39 3.58 -7.37
C LYS A 156 3.49 2.07 -7.28
N ILE A 157 2.88 1.45 -6.26
CA ILE A 157 2.98 0.00 -6.04
C ILE A 157 2.31 -0.76 -7.20
N GLY A 158 2.96 -1.82 -7.67
CA GLY A 158 2.55 -2.57 -8.85
C GLY A 158 2.91 -1.91 -10.18
N ARG A 159 3.74 -0.85 -10.18
CA ARG A 159 4.10 -0.09 -11.39
C ARG A 159 5.61 0.06 -11.56
N ARG A 160 6.02 0.33 -12.78
CA ARG A 160 7.36 0.82 -13.11
C ARG A 160 7.40 2.34 -12.85
N SER A 161 7.90 2.74 -11.69
CA SER A 161 7.79 4.13 -11.20
C SER A 161 8.96 4.63 -10.38
N SER A 162 9.99 3.81 -10.12
CA SER A 162 11.16 4.22 -9.33
C SER A 162 12.36 4.57 -10.22
N SER A 163 13.34 5.23 -9.63
CA SER A 163 14.62 5.55 -10.28
C SER A 163 15.73 4.50 -10.00
N GLY A 164 15.33 3.27 -9.67
CA GLY A 164 16.27 2.17 -9.38
C GLY A 164 15.85 1.32 -8.18
N CYS A 165 15.23 1.92 -7.17
CA CYS A 165 14.86 1.26 -5.93
C CYS A 165 13.62 0.36 -6.07
N ILE A 166 13.41 -0.49 -5.07
CA ILE A 166 12.21 -1.32 -4.90
C ILE A 166 11.37 -0.73 -3.79
N GLY A 167 10.18 -0.23 -4.14
CA GLY A 167 9.25 0.39 -3.19
C GLY A 167 8.13 -0.55 -2.76
N LEU A 168 7.75 -0.50 -1.49
CA LEU A 168 6.66 -1.26 -0.90
C LEU A 168 5.64 -0.31 -0.25
N TYR A 169 4.45 -0.83 0.09
CA TYR A 169 3.58 -0.17 1.05
C TYR A 169 4.30 0.00 2.40
N ASN A 170 3.97 1.04 3.17
CA ASN A 170 4.62 1.28 4.45
C ASN A 170 4.40 0.14 5.45
N GLU A 171 3.21 -0.45 5.48
CA GLU A 171 2.93 -1.63 6.29
C GLU A 171 3.79 -2.84 5.89
N HIS A 172 3.99 -3.05 4.60
CA HIS A 172 4.80 -4.16 4.10
C HIS A 172 6.30 -3.96 4.36
N ILE A 173 6.83 -2.75 4.17
CA ILE A 173 8.25 -2.52 4.45
C ILE A 173 8.57 -2.67 5.95
N ILE A 174 7.65 -2.34 6.85
CA ILE A 174 7.83 -2.59 8.28
C ILE A 174 8.01 -4.09 8.52
N GLU A 175 7.14 -4.94 7.98
CA GLU A 175 7.23 -6.38 8.11
C GLU A 175 8.52 -6.96 7.52
N VAL A 176 8.87 -6.53 6.31
CA VAL A 176 10.12 -6.94 5.65
C VAL A 176 11.33 -6.49 6.47
N PHE A 177 11.32 -5.27 6.97
CA PHE A 177 12.39 -4.69 7.77
C PHE A 177 12.63 -5.48 9.05
N GLU A 178 11.59 -5.83 9.79
CA GLU A 178 11.70 -6.59 11.04
C GLU A 178 12.31 -7.99 10.81
N ARG A 179 11.94 -8.65 9.71
CA ARG A 179 12.42 -10.00 9.38
C ARG A 179 13.77 -10.02 8.65
N THR A 180 14.34 -8.86 8.30
CA THR A 180 15.57 -8.76 7.49
C THR A 180 16.75 -8.35 8.36
N PRO A 181 17.65 -9.25 8.78
CA PRO A 181 18.92 -8.85 9.39
C PRO A 181 19.89 -8.28 8.34
N VAL A 182 20.87 -7.50 8.80
CA VAL A 182 22.02 -7.11 7.97
C VAL A 182 22.79 -8.37 7.55
N GLY A 183 23.16 -8.45 6.29
CA GLY A 183 23.74 -9.63 5.66
C GLY A 183 22.71 -10.56 5.02
N THR A 184 21.42 -10.15 4.93
CA THR A 184 20.44 -10.86 4.12
C THR A 184 20.81 -10.76 2.64
N GLN A 185 20.85 -11.92 1.98
CA GLN A 185 21.16 -12.04 0.56
C GLN A 185 20.00 -11.49 -0.29
N VAL A 186 20.32 -10.74 -1.34
CA VAL A 186 19.32 -10.14 -2.21
C VAL A 186 19.64 -10.42 -3.66
N LYS A 187 18.63 -10.74 -4.45
CA LYS A 187 18.73 -10.82 -5.92
C LYS A 187 17.63 -9.99 -6.57
N LEU A 188 18.00 -9.11 -7.50
CA LEU A 188 17.07 -8.46 -8.41
C LEU A 188 17.10 -9.19 -9.76
N ILE A 189 15.93 -9.54 -10.30
CA ILE A 189 15.74 -10.28 -11.55
C ILE A 189 14.73 -9.60 -12.46
#